data_ef9339590235e91179ed863c35049aae
#
_entry.id   ef9339590235e91179ed863c35049aae
#
_cell.length_a   1.000
_cell.length_b   1.000
_cell.length_c   1.000
_cell.angle_alpha   90.00
_cell.angle_beta   90.00
_cell.angle_gamma   90.00
#
_symmetry.space_group_name_H-M   'P 1'
#
loop_
_entity.id
_entity.type
_entity.pdbx_description
1 polymer ?
#
loop_
_entity_poly.entity_id
_entity_poly.type
_entity_poly.pdbx_seq_one_letter_code
_entity_poly.pdbx_strand_id
1 'polypeptide(L)'
;MEAWALSKRRHIYDGWAFCEEHGWIDLARICLTHSFPLQDIEESSGSWDVGGVDGSQKREKTAALLGEIVYDDYDRLLQLCDALALPEGFCLLERRWADVVLRYGVNPLLPQKWEKTYAIKRHFESLCGVSDLYSLLPGIVEGTFPWLLETP
;
A
#
# COMPACT_ATOMS: atom_id res chain seq x y z
N MET A 1 17.04 -15.64 7.86
CA MET A 1 16.56 -14.24 7.71
C MET A 1 16.23 -13.85 6.26
N GLU A 2 16.37 -14.74 5.27
CA GLU A 2 16.19 -14.40 3.84
C GLU A 2 14.81 -14.74 3.25
N ALA A 3 14.05 -15.64 3.83
CA ALA A 3 12.73 -16.04 3.31
C ALA A 3 11.67 -14.92 3.41
N TRP A 4 11.84 -13.97 4.32
CA TRP A 4 10.91 -12.86 4.54
C TRP A 4 11.00 -11.76 3.47
N ALA A 5 12.17 -11.58 2.86
CA ALA A 5 12.40 -10.56 1.83
C ALA A 5 11.85 -10.95 0.44
N LEU A 6 11.61 -12.23 0.18
CA LEU A 6 11.24 -12.76 -1.14
C LEU A 6 9.73 -12.78 -1.40
N SER A 7 8.89 -12.56 -0.37
CA SER A 7 7.45 -12.82 -0.45
C SER A 7 6.57 -11.59 -0.79
N LYS A 8 7.14 -10.41 -1.11
CA LYS A 8 6.46 -9.13 -0.92
C LYS A 8 5.37 -8.73 -1.92
N ARG A 9 5.22 -9.40 -3.08
CA ARG A 9 4.05 -9.19 -3.95
C ARG A 9 3.00 -10.26 -3.79
N ARG A 10 3.42 -11.45 -3.42
CA ARG A 10 2.50 -12.57 -3.19
C ARG A 10 1.60 -12.35 -1.99
N HIS A 11 1.98 -11.47 -1.03
CA HIS A 11 1.14 -11.21 0.14
C HIS A 11 -0.26 -10.71 -0.25
N ILE A 12 -0.38 -9.96 -1.35
CA ILE A 12 -1.66 -9.48 -1.87
C ILE A 12 -2.54 -10.67 -2.25
N TYR A 13 -2.03 -11.54 -3.14
CA TYR A 13 -2.76 -12.72 -3.59
C TYR A 13 -2.90 -13.77 -2.48
N ASP A 14 -1.82 -14.04 -1.76
CA ASP A 14 -1.82 -15.08 -0.72
C ASP A 14 -2.72 -14.65 0.47
N GLY A 15 -2.76 -13.36 0.81
CA GLY A 15 -3.70 -12.80 1.79
C GLY A 15 -5.15 -12.90 1.32
N TRP A 16 -5.42 -12.54 0.07
CA TRP A 16 -6.74 -12.71 -0.54
C TRP A 16 -7.19 -14.18 -0.49
N ALA A 17 -6.37 -15.10 -0.98
CA ALA A 17 -6.70 -16.52 -1.05
C ALA A 17 -6.96 -17.12 0.35
N PHE A 18 -6.14 -16.74 1.33
CA PHE A 18 -6.33 -17.13 2.72
C PHE A 18 -7.68 -16.65 3.29
N CYS A 19 -8.03 -15.38 3.06
CA CYS A 19 -9.28 -14.81 3.52
C CYS A 19 -10.49 -15.45 2.84
N GLU A 20 -10.41 -15.70 1.53
CA GLU A 20 -11.47 -16.42 0.77
C GLU A 20 -11.70 -17.82 1.33
N GLU A 21 -10.64 -18.59 1.60
CA GLU A 21 -10.73 -19.93 2.16
C GLU A 21 -11.43 -19.95 3.53
N HIS A 22 -11.31 -18.86 4.30
CA HIS A 22 -11.94 -18.71 5.61
C HIS A 22 -13.31 -18.01 5.56
N GLY A 23 -13.79 -17.63 4.38
CA GLY A 23 -15.06 -16.92 4.21
C GLY A 23 -15.03 -15.45 4.67
N TRP A 24 -13.85 -14.85 4.78
CA TRP A 24 -13.67 -13.46 5.20
C TRP A 24 -13.62 -12.52 3.96
N ILE A 25 -14.76 -12.39 3.30
CA ILE A 25 -14.86 -11.76 1.98
C ILE A 25 -14.43 -10.29 2.01
N ASP A 26 -14.86 -9.53 3.02
CA ASP A 26 -14.47 -8.10 3.14
C ASP A 26 -12.96 -7.93 3.37
N LEU A 27 -12.33 -8.82 4.15
CA LEU A 27 -10.89 -8.81 4.34
C LEU A 27 -10.15 -9.27 3.08
N ALA A 28 -10.68 -10.26 2.35
CA ALA A 28 -10.15 -10.69 1.07
C ALA A 28 -10.08 -9.51 0.09
N ARG A 29 -11.16 -8.73 -0.01
CA ARG A 29 -11.20 -7.50 -0.81
C ARG A 29 -10.09 -6.53 -0.42
N ILE A 30 -9.92 -6.24 0.87
CA ILE A 30 -8.87 -5.33 1.36
C ILE A 30 -7.47 -5.85 1.00
N CYS A 31 -7.23 -7.16 1.12
CA CYS A 31 -5.96 -7.76 0.70
C CYS A 31 -5.63 -7.47 -0.78
N LEU A 32 -6.64 -7.42 -1.65
CA LEU A 32 -6.44 -7.08 -3.06
C LEU A 32 -6.23 -5.58 -3.28
N THR A 33 -7.03 -4.73 -2.62
CA THR A 33 -7.18 -3.32 -3.01
C THR A 33 -6.19 -2.37 -2.36
N HIS A 34 -5.67 -2.70 -1.15
CA HIS A 34 -4.88 -1.78 -0.33
C HIS A 34 -3.62 -1.22 -1.00
N SER A 35 -3.01 -1.95 -1.92
CA SER A 35 -1.75 -1.57 -2.58
C SER A 35 -1.94 -0.94 -3.97
N PHE A 36 -3.17 -0.86 -4.48
CA PHE A 36 -3.48 -0.46 -5.87
C PHE A 36 -4.41 0.76 -5.96
N PRO A 37 -3.97 1.97 -5.60
CA PRO A 37 -4.79 3.17 -5.74
C PRO A 37 -5.19 3.50 -7.18
N LEU A 38 -4.40 3.12 -8.19
CA LEU A 38 -4.75 3.27 -9.62
C LEU A 38 -5.63 2.12 -10.15
N GLN A 39 -5.77 1.05 -9.39
CA GLN A 39 -6.46 -0.17 -9.82
C GLN A 39 -5.76 -0.87 -11.01
N ASP A 40 -4.46 -0.70 -11.11
CA ASP A 40 -3.61 -1.26 -12.15
C ASP A 40 -2.52 -2.15 -11.53
N ILE A 41 -2.46 -3.40 -11.97
CA ILE A 41 -1.45 -4.36 -11.48
C ILE A 41 -0.01 -3.90 -11.73
N GLU A 42 0.20 -3.06 -12.76
CA GLU A 42 1.52 -2.54 -13.13
C GLU A 42 2.03 -1.44 -12.19
N GLU A 43 1.16 -0.84 -11.37
CA GLU A 43 1.59 0.15 -10.38
C GLU A 43 2.39 -0.45 -9.22
N SER A 44 2.40 -1.76 -9.09
CA SER A 44 3.15 -2.47 -8.06
C SER A 44 4.60 -2.64 -8.49
N SER A 45 5.56 -2.30 -7.62
CA SER A 45 7.00 -2.53 -7.82
C SER A 45 7.45 -3.86 -7.20
N GLY A 46 8.43 -4.60 -7.82
CA GLY A 46 8.95 -5.90 -7.35
C GLY A 46 8.53 -7.08 -8.26
N SER A 47 8.86 -8.33 -7.95
CA SER A 47 8.57 -9.53 -8.75
C SER A 47 7.41 -10.34 -8.18
N TRP A 48 6.61 -10.93 -9.05
CA TRP A 48 5.62 -11.95 -8.70
C TRP A 48 6.25 -13.33 -8.53
N ASP A 49 7.43 -13.53 -9.11
CA ASP A 49 8.20 -14.77 -8.97
C ASP A 49 8.87 -14.81 -7.60
N VAL A 50 8.74 -15.92 -6.91
CA VAL A 50 9.30 -16.12 -5.56
C VAL A 50 9.94 -17.49 -5.46
N GLY A 51 11.23 -17.51 -5.08
CA GLY A 51 11.94 -18.76 -4.84
C GLY A 51 12.00 -19.69 -6.05
N GLY A 52 12.05 -19.12 -7.28
CA GLY A 52 12.06 -19.89 -8.54
C GLY A 52 10.68 -20.41 -8.98
N VAL A 53 9.61 -20.00 -8.29
CA VAL A 53 8.24 -20.34 -8.69
C VAL A 53 7.66 -19.18 -9.51
N ASP A 54 7.15 -19.49 -10.70
CA ASP A 54 6.47 -18.58 -11.60
C ASP A 54 5.20 -18.01 -10.94
N GLY A 55 5.13 -16.69 -10.85
CA GLY A 55 4.00 -15.94 -10.30
C GLY A 55 3.00 -15.44 -11.34
N SER A 56 3.17 -15.75 -12.63
CA SER A 56 2.36 -15.21 -13.74
C SER A 56 0.87 -15.46 -13.55
N GLN A 57 0.47 -16.67 -13.19
CA GLN A 57 -0.95 -17.02 -12.97
C GLN A 57 -1.57 -16.23 -11.80
N LYS A 58 -0.80 -16.05 -10.72
CA LYS A 58 -1.27 -15.25 -9.57
C LYS A 58 -1.43 -13.78 -9.94
N ARG A 59 -0.48 -13.26 -10.74
CA ARG A 59 -0.53 -11.91 -11.27
C ARG A 59 -1.77 -11.70 -12.15
N GLU A 60 -2.01 -12.58 -13.11
CA GLU A 60 -3.17 -12.52 -14.01
C GLU A 60 -4.49 -12.59 -13.24
N LYS A 61 -4.58 -13.51 -12.28
CA LYS A 61 -5.77 -13.64 -11.43
C LYS A 61 -5.99 -12.39 -10.57
N THR A 62 -4.93 -11.82 -9.99
CA THR A 62 -5.02 -10.58 -9.22
C THR A 62 -5.50 -9.42 -10.11
N ALA A 63 -4.96 -9.30 -11.32
CA ALA A 63 -5.38 -8.26 -12.27
C ALA A 63 -6.86 -8.38 -12.65
N ALA A 64 -7.34 -9.61 -12.92
CA ALA A 64 -8.75 -9.86 -13.22
C ALA A 64 -9.66 -9.48 -12.04
N LEU A 65 -9.32 -9.92 -10.82
CA LEU A 65 -10.08 -9.60 -9.62
C LEU A 65 -10.13 -8.10 -9.33
N LEU A 66 -8.99 -7.40 -9.48
CA LEU A 66 -8.94 -5.94 -9.33
C LEU A 66 -9.84 -5.23 -10.31
N GLY A 67 -9.90 -5.69 -11.56
CA GLY A 67 -10.72 -5.10 -12.61
C GLY A 67 -12.23 -5.20 -12.34
N GLU A 68 -12.68 -6.15 -11.53
CA GLU A 68 -14.09 -6.35 -11.17
C GLU A 68 -14.54 -5.52 -9.96
N ILE A 69 -13.60 -5.04 -9.13
CA ILE A 69 -13.92 -4.33 -7.89
C ILE A 69 -14.26 -2.87 -8.17
N VAL A 70 -15.41 -2.40 -7.71
CA VAL A 70 -15.70 -0.96 -7.63
C VAL A 70 -15.23 -0.46 -6.27
N TYR A 71 -14.19 0.37 -6.26
CA TYR A 71 -13.60 0.90 -5.03
C TYR A 71 -14.55 1.87 -4.33
N ASP A 72 -14.70 1.67 -3.03
CA ASP A 72 -15.41 2.56 -2.12
C ASP A 72 -14.44 3.32 -1.17
N ASP A 73 -15.00 4.09 -0.25
CA ASP A 73 -14.22 4.88 0.70
C ASP A 73 -13.42 3.99 1.68
N TYR A 74 -13.88 2.77 1.93
CA TYR A 74 -13.14 1.84 2.80
C TYR A 74 -11.86 1.35 2.12
N ASP A 75 -11.92 0.99 0.83
CA ASP A 75 -10.71 0.67 0.05
C ASP A 75 -9.73 1.84 0.04
N ARG A 76 -10.23 3.06 -0.20
CA ARG A 76 -9.43 4.29 -0.25
C ARG A 76 -8.79 4.61 1.10
N LEU A 77 -9.52 4.40 2.19
CA LEU A 77 -8.99 4.59 3.54
C LEU A 77 -7.82 3.65 3.81
N LEU A 78 -7.97 2.36 3.49
CA LEU A 78 -6.89 1.38 3.71
C LEU A 78 -5.67 1.65 2.81
N GLN A 79 -5.87 2.09 1.56
CA GLN A 79 -4.79 2.56 0.69
C GLN A 79 -4.02 3.73 1.31
N LEU A 80 -4.75 4.68 1.89
CA LEU A 80 -4.13 5.83 2.57
C LEU A 80 -3.40 5.41 3.85
N CYS A 81 -4.00 4.54 4.65
CA CYS A 81 -3.36 4.01 5.87
C CYS A 81 -2.03 3.30 5.54
N ASP A 82 -1.99 2.44 4.51
CA ASP A 82 -0.74 1.79 4.07
C ASP A 82 0.31 2.82 3.62
N ALA A 83 -0.13 3.85 2.89
CA ALA A 83 0.75 4.90 2.40
C ALA A 83 1.29 5.85 3.49
N LEU A 84 0.64 5.91 4.66
CA LEU A 84 1.01 6.75 5.80
C LEU A 84 1.78 6.00 6.89
N ALA A 85 2.09 4.71 6.70
CA ALA A 85 2.67 3.87 7.74
C ALA A 85 4.06 3.36 7.39
N LEU A 86 4.94 3.41 8.38
CA LEU A 86 6.21 2.70 8.48
C LEU A 86 6.19 1.82 9.75
N PRO A 87 7.13 0.87 9.91
CA PRO A 87 7.20 0.05 11.12
C PRO A 87 7.27 0.86 12.43
N GLU A 88 7.83 2.06 12.35
CA GLU A 88 8.02 2.98 13.48
C GLU A 88 6.75 3.80 13.82
N GLY A 89 5.76 3.85 12.93
CA GLY A 89 4.52 4.61 13.12
C GLY A 89 4.09 5.38 11.88
N PHE A 90 3.26 6.40 12.09
CA PHE A 90 2.81 7.27 10.99
C PHE A 90 3.96 8.11 10.44
N CYS A 91 3.96 8.31 9.12
CA CYS A 91 4.93 9.16 8.44
C CYS A 91 4.26 9.98 7.33
N LEU A 92 4.95 11.00 6.84
CA LEU A 92 4.53 11.72 5.64
C LEU A 92 4.55 10.79 4.42
N LEU A 93 3.67 11.00 3.47
CA LEU A 93 3.61 10.25 2.20
C LEU A 93 4.96 10.27 1.48
N GLU A 94 5.64 11.41 1.45
CA GLU A 94 6.93 11.59 0.82
C GLU A 94 8.02 10.69 1.46
N ARG A 95 7.99 10.53 2.77
CA ARG A 95 8.91 9.65 3.50
C ARG A 95 8.65 8.18 3.13
N ARG A 96 7.39 7.78 3.10
CA ARG A 96 6.98 6.44 2.70
C ARG A 96 7.38 6.13 1.26
N TRP A 97 7.18 7.06 0.34
CA TRP A 97 7.55 6.87 -1.07
C TRP A 97 9.05 6.77 -1.27
N ALA A 98 9.84 7.59 -0.57
CA ALA A 98 11.30 7.46 -0.58
C ALA A 98 11.74 6.06 -0.12
N ASP A 99 11.16 5.54 0.96
CA ASP A 99 11.42 4.20 1.46
C ASP A 99 11.04 3.10 0.44
N VAL A 100 9.90 3.23 -0.23
CA VAL A 100 9.45 2.28 -1.27
C VAL A 100 10.42 2.30 -2.46
N VAL A 101 10.80 3.47 -2.96
CA VAL A 101 11.73 3.61 -4.10
C VAL A 101 13.11 3.05 -3.75
N LEU A 102 13.61 3.30 -2.55
CA LEU A 102 14.90 2.76 -2.11
C LEU A 102 14.90 1.23 -2.03
N ARG A 103 13.77 0.62 -1.68
CA ARG A 103 13.65 -0.85 -1.56
C ARG A 103 13.34 -1.57 -2.86
N TYR A 104 12.57 -0.94 -3.76
CA TYR A 104 11.98 -1.63 -4.93
C TYR A 104 12.32 -0.98 -6.27
N GLY A 105 13.01 0.16 -6.25
CA GLY A 105 13.28 0.93 -7.46
C GLY A 105 12.11 1.78 -7.94
N VAL A 106 12.32 2.44 -9.08
CA VAL A 106 11.34 3.33 -9.72
C VAL A 106 10.43 2.52 -10.63
N ASN A 107 9.13 2.75 -10.49
CA ASN A 107 8.10 2.24 -11.39
C ASN A 107 7.57 3.40 -12.26
N PRO A 108 7.31 3.20 -13.57
CA PRO A 108 6.80 4.26 -14.45
C PRO A 108 5.47 4.89 -14.01
N LEU A 109 4.64 4.15 -13.26
CA LEU A 109 3.36 4.63 -12.75
C LEU A 109 3.45 5.35 -11.39
N LEU A 110 4.65 5.47 -10.80
CA LEU A 110 4.81 6.15 -9.51
C LEU A 110 4.25 7.57 -9.48
N PRO A 111 4.48 8.44 -10.49
CA PRO A 111 3.91 9.79 -10.45
C PRO A 111 2.37 9.78 -10.37
N GLN A 112 1.71 8.94 -11.19
CA GLN A 112 0.26 8.80 -11.19
C GLN A 112 -0.24 8.22 -9.86
N LYS A 113 0.47 7.24 -9.31
CA LYS A 113 0.16 6.64 -8.00
C LYS A 113 0.24 7.65 -6.88
N TRP A 114 1.27 8.49 -6.86
CA TRP A 114 1.43 9.55 -5.87
C TRP A 114 0.33 10.61 -5.99
N GLU A 115 0.04 11.07 -7.21
CA GLU A 115 -1.05 12.01 -7.46
C GLU A 115 -2.40 11.45 -6.98
N LYS A 116 -2.67 10.17 -7.28
CA LYS A 116 -3.88 9.50 -6.81
C LYS A 116 -3.93 9.40 -5.28
N THR A 117 -2.82 9.08 -4.63
CA THR A 117 -2.74 9.00 -3.16
C THR A 117 -2.97 10.37 -2.52
N TYR A 118 -2.43 11.45 -3.08
CA TYR A 118 -2.75 12.80 -2.64
C TYR A 118 -4.24 13.16 -2.85
N ALA A 119 -4.83 12.71 -3.94
CA ALA A 119 -6.27 12.91 -4.16
C ALA A 119 -7.11 12.18 -3.11
N ILE A 120 -6.71 10.97 -2.72
CA ILE A 120 -7.35 10.23 -1.63
C ILE A 120 -7.17 10.97 -0.29
N LYS A 121 -5.97 11.46 0.00
CA LYS A 121 -5.71 12.27 1.21
C LYS A 121 -6.65 13.49 1.26
N ARG A 122 -6.74 14.27 0.18
CA ARG A 122 -7.65 15.43 0.10
C ARG A 122 -9.13 15.06 0.28
N HIS A 123 -9.55 13.91 -0.24
CA HIS A 123 -10.90 13.41 -0.04
C HIS A 123 -11.20 13.20 1.46
N PHE A 124 -10.31 12.54 2.19
CA PHE A 124 -10.49 12.32 3.62
C PHE A 124 -10.32 13.60 4.45
N GLU A 125 -9.48 14.54 4.04
CA GLU A 125 -9.42 15.89 4.64
C GLU A 125 -10.79 16.60 4.57
N SER A 126 -11.43 16.51 3.41
CA SER A 126 -12.77 17.07 3.23
C SER A 126 -13.82 16.37 4.10
N LEU A 127 -13.79 15.04 4.18
CA LEU A 127 -14.72 14.27 5.02
C LEU A 127 -14.53 14.55 6.51
N CYS A 128 -13.29 14.69 6.97
CA CYS A 128 -12.96 14.99 8.36
C CYS A 128 -13.11 16.48 8.71
N GLY A 129 -13.30 17.36 7.72
CA GLY A 129 -13.38 18.81 7.95
C GLY A 129 -12.07 19.44 8.43
N VAL A 130 -10.92 18.88 8.03
CA VAL A 130 -9.60 19.39 8.39
C VAL A 130 -8.86 19.93 7.17
N SER A 131 -7.98 20.90 7.39
CA SER A 131 -7.15 21.48 6.33
C SER A 131 -5.96 20.61 5.96
N ASP A 132 -5.49 19.76 6.88
CA ASP A 132 -4.38 18.84 6.69
C ASP A 132 -4.55 17.60 7.58
N LEU A 133 -4.66 16.43 6.94
CA LEU A 133 -4.84 15.15 7.62
C LEU A 133 -3.66 14.79 8.54
N TYR A 134 -2.47 15.26 8.20
CA TYR A 134 -1.27 15.00 9.00
C TYR A 134 -1.41 15.51 10.44
N SER A 135 -2.20 16.57 10.66
CA SER A 135 -2.47 17.11 12.00
C SER A 135 -3.23 16.14 12.92
N LEU A 136 -3.90 15.15 12.36
CA LEU A 136 -4.66 14.13 13.11
C LEU A 136 -3.82 12.90 13.47
N LEU A 137 -2.62 12.76 12.91
CA LEU A 137 -1.80 11.56 13.03
C LEU A 137 -0.79 11.70 14.19
N PRO A 138 -0.95 10.92 15.28
CA PRO A 138 -0.02 10.99 16.41
C PRO A 138 1.36 10.48 16.00
N GLY A 139 2.41 11.19 16.47
CA GLY A 139 3.80 10.77 16.24
C GLY A 139 4.28 10.88 14.79
N ILE A 140 3.59 11.66 13.94
CA ILE A 140 3.96 11.76 12.52
C ILE A 140 5.34 12.40 12.30
N VAL A 141 5.75 13.32 13.15
CA VAL A 141 7.07 13.95 13.08
C VAL A 141 8.14 12.92 13.42
N GLU A 142 7.96 12.18 14.49
CA GLU A 142 8.85 11.14 14.96
C GLU A 142 8.98 10.00 13.94
N GLY A 143 7.88 9.54 13.37
CA GLY A 143 7.88 8.50 12.35
C GLY A 143 8.46 8.97 11.01
N THR A 144 8.37 10.27 10.70
CA THR A 144 8.95 10.85 9.48
C THR A 144 10.46 11.08 9.63
N PHE A 145 10.90 11.56 10.79
CA PHE A 145 12.26 11.97 11.07
C PHE A 145 12.81 11.26 12.33
N PRO A 146 12.93 9.92 12.33
CA PRO A 146 13.31 9.17 13.53
C PRO A 146 14.69 9.58 14.08
N TRP A 147 15.61 10.03 13.21
CA TRP A 147 16.94 10.52 13.63
C TRP A 147 16.92 11.81 14.47
N LEU A 148 15.80 12.56 14.51
CA LEU A 148 15.65 13.72 15.37
C LEU A 148 15.48 13.32 16.85
N LEU A 149 15.13 12.06 17.13
CA LEU A 149 14.96 11.52 18.48
C LEU A 149 16.25 10.91 19.02
N GLU A 150 17.22 10.64 18.16
CA GLU A 150 18.55 10.19 18.54
C GLU A 150 19.34 11.39 19.08
N THR A 151 19.09 11.75 20.35
CA THR A 151 19.98 12.70 21.05
C THR A 151 21.30 11.99 21.34
N PRO A 152 22.46 12.67 21.11
CA PRO A 152 23.77 12.10 21.39
C PRO A 152 24.01 11.81 22.86
#